data_ad7d2dbe523450cd4c0570c4201083ba
#
_entry.id   ad7d2dbe523450cd4c0570c4201083ba
#
_cell.length_a   1.000
_cell.length_b   1.000
_cell.length_c   1.000
_cell.angle_alpha   90.00
_cell.angle_beta   90.00
_cell.angle_gamma   90.00
#
_symmetry.space_group_name_H-M   'P 1'
#
loop_
_entity.id
_entity.type
_entity.pdbx_description
1 polymer ?
#
loop_
_entity_poly.entity_id
_entity_poly.type
_entity_poly.pdbx_seq_one_letter_code
_entity_poly.pdbx_strand_id
1 'polypeptide(L)'
;MQAKTAKRKTEVIGIASGKGGVGKTTLSTNLAVALTMMNKKVMLLDGDLGLANAQIALGCQTQYNLSHVIAGEKTLKEIIVTSRQGVLLVPGASGVHEMAAISPAITAGIVQAFSELDDDIDYLILDAAAGIAPSVLAFMEACQRRFIVVKDEPSSIADAYGIIKVMTRDLELDEIYLIPNMVESQAAGAQLYRREIGRAHV
;
A
#
# COMPACT_ATOMS: atom_id res chain seq x y z
N MET A 1 -35.77 5.39 -19.16
CA MET A 1 -34.87 6.13 -18.25
C MET A 1 -34.10 5.10 -17.46
N GLN A 2 -32.85 4.80 -17.85
CA GLN A 2 -31.96 3.96 -17.05
C GLN A 2 -31.46 4.79 -15.89
N ALA A 3 -31.71 4.33 -14.67
CA ALA A 3 -31.14 4.95 -13.47
C ALA A 3 -29.62 4.89 -13.58
N LYS A 4 -28.95 6.04 -13.61
CA LYS A 4 -27.51 6.16 -13.44
C LYS A 4 -27.20 5.60 -12.03
N THR A 5 -26.74 4.35 -11.96
CA THR A 5 -26.19 3.78 -10.72
C THR A 5 -25.08 4.71 -10.26
N ALA A 6 -25.21 5.25 -9.05
CA ALA A 6 -24.19 6.09 -8.47
C ALA A 6 -22.86 5.30 -8.49
N LYS A 7 -21.82 5.87 -9.12
CA LYS A 7 -20.48 5.27 -9.21
C LYS A 7 -20.03 4.98 -7.77
N ARG A 8 -19.79 3.71 -7.42
CA ARG A 8 -19.25 3.34 -6.11
C ARG A 8 -17.91 4.03 -5.95
N LYS A 9 -17.70 4.67 -4.81
CA LYS A 9 -16.42 5.30 -4.50
C LYS A 9 -15.41 4.19 -4.20
N THR A 10 -14.31 4.16 -4.92
CA THR A 10 -13.18 3.24 -4.66
C THR A 10 -12.68 3.46 -3.22
N GLU A 11 -12.53 2.39 -2.46
CA GLU A 11 -11.91 2.43 -1.14
C GLU A 11 -10.39 2.21 -1.29
N VAL A 12 -9.58 3.16 -0.81
CA VAL A 12 -8.13 3.11 -0.87
C VAL A 12 -7.56 2.66 0.47
N ILE A 13 -6.85 1.54 0.45
CA ILE A 13 -6.25 0.90 1.63
C ILE A 13 -4.74 0.96 1.50
N GLY A 14 -4.07 1.67 2.41
CA GLY A 14 -2.61 1.71 2.49
C GLY A 14 -2.07 0.66 3.45
N ILE A 15 -1.02 -0.05 3.05
CA ILE A 15 -0.31 -1.02 3.88
C ILE A 15 1.14 -0.55 3.98
N ALA A 16 1.58 -0.21 5.19
CA ALA A 16 2.91 0.30 5.48
C ALA A 16 3.55 -0.42 6.67
N SER A 17 4.81 -0.16 6.92
CA SER A 17 5.53 -0.61 8.12
C SER A 17 6.71 0.30 8.40
N GLY A 18 7.12 0.41 9.65
CA GLY A 18 8.34 1.11 10.01
C GLY A 18 9.62 0.37 9.54
N LYS A 19 9.57 -0.96 9.39
CA LYS A 19 10.73 -1.81 9.06
C LYS A 19 10.46 -2.71 7.86
N GLY A 20 11.52 -3.02 7.10
CA GLY A 20 11.48 -4.03 6.03
C GLY A 20 11.37 -5.46 6.57
N GLY A 21 10.87 -6.39 5.74
CA GLY A 21 10.81 -7.82 6.08
C GLY A 21 9.71 -8.23 7.07
N VAL A 22 8.76 -7.35 7.39
CA VAL A 22 7.63 -7.68 8.29
C VAL A 22 6.45 -8.33 7.58
N GLY A 23 6.52 -8.50 6.24
CA GLY A 23 5.51 -9.19 5.45
C GLY A 23 4.44 -8.31 4.82
N LYS A 24 4.70 -7.01 4.61
CA LYS A 24 3.76 -6.08 3.94
C LYS A 24 3.28 -6.61 2.59
N THR A 25 4.18 -6.81 1.65
CA THR A 25 3.86 -7.26 0.28
C THR A 25 3.11 -8.60 0.27
N THR A 26 3.48 -9.51 1.18
CA THR A 26 2.73 -10.77 1.36
C THR A 26 1.30 -10.49 1.81
N LEU A 27 1.10 -9.60 2.78
CA LEU A 27 -0.23 -9.20 3.23
C LEU A 27 -1.02 -8.51 2.11
N SER A 28 -0.41 -7.53 1.44
CA SER A 28 -1.03 -6.74 0.37
C SER A 28 -1.51 -7.63 -0.78
N THR A 29 -0.65 -8.52 -1.26
CA THR A 29 -0.97 -9.44 -2.37
C THR A 29 -2.04 -10.45 -1.99
N ASN A 30 -1.97 -11.05 -0.79
CA ASN A 30 -2.98 -11.99 -0.33
C ASN A 30 -4.33 -11.31 -0.06
N LEU A 31 -4.35 -10.10 0.50
CA LEU A 31 -5.57 -9.32 0.67
C LEU A 31 -6.22 -9.02 -0.68
N ALA A 32 -5.42 -8.59 -1.68
CA ALA A 32 -5.90 -8.32 -3.02
C ALA A 32 -6.54 -9.56 -3.65
N VAL A 33 -5.88 -10.71 -3.56
CA VAL A 33 -6.40 -12.00 -4.07
C VAL A 33 -7.67 -12.40 -3.33
N ALA A 34 -7.70 -12.32 -2.00
CA ALA A 34 -8.87 -12.68 -1.20
C ALA A 34 -10.10 -11.84 -1.56
N LEU A 35 -9.94 -10.52 -1.71
CA LEU A 35 -11.02 -9.63 -2.13
C LEU A 35 -11.49 -9.96 -3.56
N THR A 36 -10.57 -10.27 -4.47
CA THR A 36 -10.92 -10.69 -5.84
C THR A 36 -11.69 -12.00 -5.84
N MET A 37 -11.34 -12.97 -5.00
CA MET A 37 -12.10 -14.19 -4.79
C MET A 37 -13.51 -13.95 -4.23
N MET A 38 -13.73 -12.83 -3.56
CA MET A 38 -15.04 -12.34 -3.11
C MET A 38 -15.78 -11.52 -4.18
N ASN A 39 -15.39 -11.65 -5.46
CA ASN A 39 -15.96 -10.94 -6.60
C ASN A 39 -15.85 -9.40 -6.51
N LYS A 40 -14.79 -8.89 -5.87
CA LYS A 40 -14.45 -7.47 -5.88
C LYS A 40 -13.47 -7.16 -7.00
N LYS A 41 -13.61 -6.00 -7.61
CA LYS A 41 -12.60 -5.47 -8.53
C LYS A 41 -11.51 -4.79 -7.72
N VAL A 42 -10.32 -5.38 -7.72
CA VAL A 42 -9.20 -4.95 -6.88
C VAL A 42 -8.03 -4.54 -7.74
N MET A 43 -7.47 -3.37 -7.43
CA MET A 43 -6.20 -2.92 -7.95
C MET A 43 -5.17 -2.93 -6.81
N LEU A 44 -3.96 -3.40 -7.11
CA LEU A 44 -2.80 -3.36 -6.22
C LEU A 44 -1.75 -2.45 -6.84
N LEU A 45 -1.36 -1.40 -6.13
CA LEU A 45 -0.22 -0.57 -6.45
C LEU A 45 0.98 -1.04 -5.63
N ASP A 46 2.05 -1.45 -6.30
CA ASP A 46 3.36 -1.66 -5.67
C ASP A 46 4.06 -0.30 -5.53
N GLY A 47 3.98 0.26 -4.33
CA GLY A 47 4.54 1.56 -3.97
C GLY A 47 5.99 1.49 -3.48
N ASP A 48 6.62 0.31 -3.49
CA ASP A 48 8.06 0.19 -3.26
C ASP A 48 8.83 0.52 -4.54
N LEU A 49 9.17 1.78 -4.67
CA LEU A 49 9.77 2.34 -5.88
C LEU A 49 11.27 2.03 -6.04
N GLY A 50 11.82 1.19 -5.17
CA GLY A 50 13.22 0.72 -5.25
C GLY A 50 13.33 -0.79 -5.41
N LEU A 51 12.46 -1.54 -4.77
CA LEU A 51 12.50 -3.00 -4.69
C LEU A 51 11.10 -3.62 -4.89
N ALA A 52 10.43 -3.27 -5.99
CA ALA A 52 9.11 -3.76 -6.33
C ALA A 52 9.07 -5.29 -6.41
N ASN A 53 8.21 -5.92 -5.60
CA ASN A 53 8.13 -7.38 -5.46
C ASN A 53 6.71 -7.95 -5.63
N ALA A 54 5.68 -7.11 -5.70
CA ALA A 54 4.28 -7.56 -5.84
C ALA A 54 4.06 -8.34 -7.14
N GLN A 55 4.75 -7.98 -8.22
CA GLN A 55 4.71 -8.70 -9.49
C GLN A 55 5.20 -10.15 -9.37
N ILE A 56 6.24 -10.38 -8.57
CA ILE A 56 6.78 -11.73 -8.31
C ILE A 56 5.77 -12.54 -7.51
N ALA A 57 5.21 -11.95 -6.45
CA ALA A 57 4.22 -12.62 -5.59
C ALA A 57 2.94 -12.97 -6.34
N LEU A 58 2.50 -12.16 -7.30
CA LEU A 58 1.32 -12.41 -8.14
C LEU A 58 1.63 -13.25 -9.40
N GLY A 59 2.90 -13.57 -9.66
CA GLY A 59 3.32 -14.32 -10.85
C GLY A 59 3.08 -13.55 -12.16
N CYS A 60 3.15 -12.21 -12.12
CA CYS A 60 2.97 -11.35 -13.27
C CYS A 60 4.29 -11.11 -14.00
N GLN A 61 4.24 -11.08 -15.34
CA GLN A 61 5.32 -10.53 -16.16
C GLN A 61 4.93 -9.10 -16.54
N THR A 62 5.82 -8.15 -16.28
CA THR A 62 5.58 -6.73 -16.51
C THR A 62 6.60 -6.19 -17.50
N GLN A 63 6.15 -5.51 -18.56
CA GLN A 63 7.03 -4.86 -19.54
C GLN A 63 7.30 -3.41 -19.12
N TYR A 64 6.31 -2.75 -18.56
CA TYR A 64 6.36 -1.36 -18.12
C TYR A 64 5.99 -1.27 -16.63
N ASN A 65 6.43 -0.20 -15.99
CA ASN A 65 6.20 0.04 -14.57
C ASN A 65 6.05 1.55 -14.31
N LEU A 66 5.90 1.95 -13.05
CA LEU A 66 5.73 3.34 -12.66
C LEU A 66 6.84 4.27 -13.14
N SER A 67 8.08 3.78 -13.37
CA SER A 67 9.14 4.66 -13.88
C SER A 67 8.83 5.22 -15.27
N HIS A 68 8.19 4.42 -16.14
CA HIS A 68 7.78 4.86 -17.47
C HIS A 68 6.64 5.90 -17.40
N VAL A 69 5.77 5.81 -16.39
CA VAL A 69 4.72 6.81 -16.17
C VAL A 69 5.33 8.12 -15.69
N ILE A 70 6.26 8.07 -14.73
CA ILE A 70 6.96 9.23 -14.20
C ILE A 70 7.79 9.93 -15.28
N ALA A 71 8.40 9.16 -16.18
CA ALA A 71 9.14 9.70 -17.33
C ALA A 71 8.23 10.26 -18.45
N GLY A 72 6.90 10.10 -18.34
CA GLY A 72 5.94 10.51 -19.36
C GLY A 72 5.93 9.63 -20.61
N GLU A 73 6.57 8.46 -20.58
CA GLU A 73 6.66 7.51 -21.70
C GLU A 73 5.39 6.67 -21.85
N LYS A 74 4.69 6.43 -20.72
CA LYS A 74 3.48 5.63 -20.64
C LYS A 74 2.44 6.28 -19.75
N THR A 75 1.17 5.99 -20.02
CA THR A 75 0.06 6.30 -19.12
C THR A 75 -0.05 5.22 -18.04
N LEU A 76 -0.70 5.55 -16.91
CA LEU A 76 -0.96 4.58 -15.86
C LEU A 76 -1.73 3.35 -16.39
N LYS A 77 -2.69 3.57 -17.28
CA LYS A 77 -3.50 2.51 -17.89
C LYS A 77 -2.69 1.52 -18.72
N GLU A 78 -1.66 1.99 -19.41
CA GLU A 78 -0.82 1.14 -20.27
C GLU A 78 0.11 0.21 -19.50
N ILE A 79 0.38 0.50 -18.23
CA ILE A 79 1.27 -0.31 -17.39
C ILE A 79 0.52 -1.31 -16.50
N ILE A 80 -0.82 -1.21 -16.41
CA ILE A 80 -1.62 -2.14 -15.60
C ILE A 80 -1.57 -3.55 -16.22
N VAL A 81 -1.28 -4.54 -15.35
CA VAL A 81 -1.25 -5.95 -15.72
C VAL A 81 -2.27 -6.72 -14.88
N THR A 82 -3.03 -7.61 -15.50
CA THR A 82 -3.98 -8.47 -14.78
C THR A 82 -3.30 -9.77 -14.37
N SER A 83 -3.29 -10.09 -13.08
CA SER A 83 -2.77 -11.36 -12.57
C SER A 83 -3.70 -12.54 -12.94
N ARG A 84 -3.20 -13.77 -12.78
CA ARG A 84 -4.01 -14.99 -12.97
C ARG A 84 -5.22 -15.06 -12.04
N GLN A 85 -5.13 -14.43 -10.88
CA GLN A 85 -6.19 -14.37 -9.88
C GLN A 85 -7.20 -13.22 -10.15
N GLY A 86 -6.98 -12.40 -11.19
CA GLY A 86 -7.84 -11.28 -11.55
C GLY A 86 -7.53 -9.96 -10.86
N VAL A 87 -6.43 -9.88 -10.07
CA VAL A 87 -5.96 -8.63 -9.48
C VAL A 87 -5.34 -7.75 -10.56
N LEU A 88 -5.73 -6.49 -10.63
CA LEU A 88 -5.12 -5.47 -11.47
C LEU A 88 -3.86 -4.96 -10.76
N LEU A 89 -2.68 -5.26 -11.28
CA LEU A 89 -1.41 -4.82 -10.70
C LEU A 89 -0.88 -3.59 -11.44
N VAL A 90 -0.56 -2.55 -10.69
CA VAL A 90 0.30 -1.45 -11.13
C VAL A 90 1.70 -1.73 -10.62
N PRO A 91 2.65 -2.10 -11.51
CA PRO A 91 3.98 -2.49 -11.09
C PRO A 91 4.78 -1.30 -10.59
N GLY A 92 5.41 -1.43 -9.43
CA GLY A 92 6.37 -0.47 -8.91
C GLY A 92 7.65 -0.44 -9.74
N ALA A 93 8.42 0.61 -9.59
CA ALA A 93 9.72 0.72 -10.23
C ALA A 93 10.74 -0.19 -9.52
N SER A 94 11.62 -0.83 -10.29
CA SER A 94 12.73 -1.60 -9.74
C SER A 94 14.03 -1.28 -10.48
N GLY A 95 15.13 -1.22 -9.71
CA GLY A 95 16.47 -1.08 -10.29
C GLY A 95 16.92 0.33 -10.65
N VAL A 96 16.16 1.37 -10.33
CA VAL A 96 16.54 2.76 -10.58
C VAL A 96 16.87 3.43 -9.23
N HIS A 97 18.16 3.57 -8.93
CA HIS A 97 18.65 4.19 -7.69
C HIS A 97 18.11 5.62 -7.45
N GLU A 98 17.79 6.35 -8.51
CA GLU A 98 17.24 7.71 -8.44
C GLU A 98 15.78 7.74 -7.96
N MET A 99 15.06 6.61 -8.02
CA MET A 99 13.65 6.51 -7.64
C MET A 99 13.42 6.34 -6.13
N ALA A 100 14.46 6.03 -5.35
CA ALA A 100 14.35 5.97 -3.88
C ALA A 100 14.07 7.36 -3.25
N ALA A 101 14.24 8.44 -3.99
CA ALA A 101 14.00 9.82 -3.57
C ALA A 101 12.87 10.48 -4.37
N ILE A 102 11.75 9.77 -4.60
CA ILE A 102 10.59 10.38 -5.26
C ILE A 102 10.08 11.53 -4.42
N SER A 103 9.99 12.69 -5.07
CA SER A 103 9.46 13.88 -4.42
C SER A 103 7.96 13.72 -4.10
N PRO A 104 7.45 14.39 -3.06
CA PRO A 104 6.01 14.42 -2.77
C PRO A 104 5.16 14.85 -3.97
N ALA A 105 5.69 15.71 -4.84
CA ALA A 105 5.00 16.16 -6.05
C ALA A 105 4.77 15.00 -7.05
N ILE A 106 5.74 14.12 -7.24
CA ILE A 106 5.61 12.93 -8.10
C ILE A 106 4.59 11.97 -7.48
N THR A 107 4.64 11.75 -6.16
CA THR A 107 3.66 10.93 -5.45
C THR A 107 2.25 11.48 -5.62
N ALA A 108 2.06 12.78 -5.48
CA ALA A 108 0.77 13.44 -5.72
C ALA A 108 0.30 13.25 -7.17
N GLY A 109 1.19 13.35 -8.16
CA GLY A 109 0.87 13.07 -9.57
C GLY A 109 0.42 11.63 -9.80
N ILE A 110 1.05 10.65 -9.15
CA ILE A 110 0.62 9.25 -9.20
C ILE A 110 -0.78 9.10 -8.58
N VAL A 111 -1.02 9.68 -7.40
CA VAL A 111 -2.34 9.66 -6.74
C VAL A 111 -3.42 10.28 -7.63
N GLN A 112 -3.12 11.42 -8.28
CA GLN A 112 -4.03 12.05 -9.21
C GLN A 112 -4.33 11.14 -10.42
N ALA A 113 -3.33 10.50 -11.02
CA ALA A 113 -3.50 9.59 -12.14
C ALA A 113 -4.45 8.41 -11.80
N PHE A 114 -4.43 7.93 -10.54
CA PHE A 114 -5.41 6.94 -10.08
C PHE A 114 -6.83 7.48 -10.03
N SER A 115 -7.03 8.73 -9.64
CA SER A 115 -8.36 9.35 -9.58
C SER A 115 -8.97 9.57 -10.97
N GLU A 116 -8.14 9.62 -12.01
CA GLU A 116 -8.53 9.78 -13.41
C GLU A 116 -8.83 8.43 -14.11
N LEU A 117 -8.53 7.30 -13.46
CA LEU A 117 -8.89 6.00 -14.00
C LEU A 117 -10.42 5.84 -14.00
N ASP A 118 -10.99 5.62 -15.20
CA ASP A 118 -12.42 5.40 -15.40
C ASP A 118 -12.88 3.97 -15.02
N ASP A 119 -11.98 3.16 -14.47
CA ASP A 119 -12.25 1.80 -14.09
C ASP A 119 -13.14 1.73 -12.84
N ASP A 120 -14.15 0.89 -12.90
CA ASP A 120 -15.06 0.60 -11.76
C ASP A 120 -14.34 -0.34 -10.78
N ILE A 121 -13.49 0.23 -9.90
CA ILE A 121 -12.67 -0.48 -8.92
C ILE A 121 -13.32 -0.36 -7.55
N ASP A 122 -13.53 -1.49 -6.86
CA ASP A 122 -14.04 -1.51 -5.48
C ASP A 122 -12.94 -1.11 -4.49
N TYR A 123 -11.72 -1.67 -4.65
CA TYR A 123 -10.59 -1.47 -3.74
C TYR A 123 -9.29 -1.16 -4.49
N LEU A 124 -8.59 -0.12 -4.05
CA LEU A 124 -7.19 0.14 -4.38
C LEU A 124 -6.34 -0.17 -3.15
N ILE A 125 -5.50 -1.21 -3.23
CA ILE A 125 -4.54 -1.54 -2.20
C ILE A 125 -3.19 -0.94 -2.58
N LEU A 126 -2.58 -0.21 -1.66
CA LEU A 126 -1.28 0.40 -1.83
C LEU A 126 -0.28 -0.31 -0.90
N ASP A 127 0.66 -1.03 -1.49
CA ASP A 127 1.80 -1.64 -0.78
C ASP A 127 2.95 -0.63 -0.70
N ALA A 128 3.03 0.13 0.39
CA ALA A 128 4.03 1.18 0.54
C ALA A 128 5.42 0.60 0.87
N ALA A 129 6.48 1.32 0.56
CA ALA A 129 7.82 1.00 1.05
C ALA A 129 7.89 1.02 2.58
N ALA A 130 8.95 0.44 3.16
CA ALA A 130 9.19 0.52 4.59
C ALA A 130 9.74 1.89 5.02
N GLY A 131 9.44 2.29 6.26
CA GLY A 131 9.97 3.50 6.87
C GLY A 131 9.05 4.71 6.77
N ILE A 132 9.63 5.89 6.98
CA ILE A 132 8.93 7.18 7.09
C ILE A 132 9.37 8.17 6.01
N ALA A 133 9.81 7.66 4.85
CA ALA A 133 10.18 8.55 3.74
C ALA A 133 8.99 9.43 3.32
N PRO A 134 9.22 10.67 2.85
CA PRO A 134 8.14 11.57 2.45
C PRO A 134 7.18 10.97 1.43
N SER A 135 7.67 10.13 0.50
CA SER A 135 6.85 9.41 -0.48
C SER A 135 5.90 8.40 0.18
N VAL A 136 6.36 7.67 1.21
CA VAL A 136 5.52 6.74 1.98
C VAL A 136 4.41 7.49 2.69
N LEU A 137 4.74 8.58 3.37
CA LEU A 137 3.78 9.40 4.09
C LEU A 137 2.74 10.01 3.15
N ALA A 138 3.16 10.56 2.01
CA ALA A 138 2.26 11.13 1.00
C ALA A 138 1.30 10.07 0.41
N PHE A 139 1.77 8.83 0.20
CA PHE A 139 0.89 7.73 -0.19
C PHE A 139 -0.11 7.39 0.91
N MET A 140 0.32 7.32 2.16
CA MET A 140 -0.57 6.99 3.27
C MET A 140 -1.60 8.09 3.55
N GLU A 141 -1.26 9.36 3.29
CA GLU A 141 -2.19 10.48 3.34
C GLU A 141 -3.36 10.34 2.36
N ALA A 142 -3.09 9.79 1.17
CA ALA A 142 -4.10 9.55 0.14
C ALA A 142 -5.04 8.36 0.43
N CYS A 143 -4.76 7.55 1.46
CA CYS A 143 -5.55 6.38 1.81
C CYS A 143 -6.68 6.72 2.77
N GLN A 144 -7.83 6.02 2.66
CA GLN A 144 -8.92 6.10 3.62
C GLN A 144 -8.64 5.23 4.86
N ARG A 145 -8.05 4.04 4.67
CA ARG A 145 -7.62 3.16 5.76
C ARG A 145 -6.13 2.87 5.67
N ARG A 146 -5.47 2.82 6.81
CA ARG A 146 -4.03 2.65 6.94
C ARG A 146 -3.71 1.46 7.83
N PHE A 147 -3.07 0.45 7.26
CA PHE A 147 -2.61 -0.71 8.00
C PHE A 147 -1.10 -0.64 8.23
N ILE A 148 -0.69 -0.69 9.49
CA ILE A 148 0.72 -0.72 9.89
C ILE A 148 1.07 -2.13 10.32
N VAL A 149 1.90 -2.79 9.51
CA VAL A 149 2.34 -4.15 9.78
C VAL A 149 3.53 -4.13 10.73
N VAL A 150 3.44 -4.92 11.79
CA VAL A 150 4.46 -5.02 12.84
C VAL A 150 4.76 -6.48 13.17
N LYS A 151 6.03 -6.78 13.46
CA LYS A 151 6.50 -8.07 13.94
C LYS A 151 6.90 -7.97 15.40
N ASP A 152 6.80 -9.05 16.17
CA ASP A 152 7.20 -9.06 17.60
C ASP A 152 8.74 -9.06 17.75
N GLU A 153 9.35 -7.95 17.32
CA GLU A 153 10.75 -7.62 17.47
C GLU A 153 10.89 -6.20 18.00
N PRO A 154 11.77 -5.93 18.97
CA PRO A 154 11.91 -4.59 19.56
C PRO A 154 12.12 -3.46 18.56
N SER A 155 12.92 -3.69 17.51
CA SER A 155 13.15 -2.71 16.45
C SER A 155 11.90 -2.48 15.58
N SER A 156 11.19 -3.54 15.22
CA SER A 156 9.95 -3.43 14.43
C SER A 156 8.87 -2.66 15.21
N ILE A 157 8.78 -2.90 16.50
CA ILE A 157 7.87 -2.21 17.42
C ILE A 157 8.22 -0.72 17.52
N ALA A 158 9.49 -0.40 17.73
CA ALA A 158 9.93 1.00 17.81
C ALA A 158 9.67 1.77 16.49
N ASP A 159 9.96 1.13 15.35
CA ASP A 159 9.75 1.70 14.04
C ASP A 159 8.24 1.86 13.72
N ALA A 160 7.39 0.89 14.12
CA ALA A 160 5.94 1.00 13.99
C ALA A 160 5.37 2.16 14.82
N TYR A 161 5.84 2.33 16.06
CA TYR A 161 5.51 3.48 16.88
C TYR A 161 5.91 4.80 16.20
N GLY A 162 7.12 4.86 15.64
CA GLY A 162 7.62 6.05 14.94
C GLY A 162 6.73 6.46 13.77
N ILE A 163 6.35 5.53 12.89
CA ILE A 163 5.49 5.83 11.74
C ILE A 163 4.07 6.23 12.18
N ILE A 164 3.48 5.54 13.17
CA ILE A 164 2.17 5.89 13.71
C ILE A 164 2.20 7.30 14.30
N LYS A 165 3.23 7.63 15.10
CA LYS A 165 3.38 8.95 15.72
C LYS A 165 3.43 10.07 14.67
N VAL A 166 4.20 9.90 13.59
CA VAL A 166 4.26 10.87 12.49
C VAL A 166 2.90 11.01 11.83
N MET A 167 2.24 9.90 11.51
CA MET A 167 0.91 9.94 10.88
C MET A 167 -0.14 10.61 11.74
N THR A 168 -0.16 10.36 13.07
CA THR A 168 -1.19 10.90 13.97
C THR A 168 -0.92 12.33 14.40
N ARG A 169 0.34 12.70 14.67
CA ARG A 169 0.69 14.00 15.24
C ARG A 169 1.05 15.05 14.21
N ASP A 170 1.81 14.64 13.18
CA ASP A 170 2.35 15.58 12.20
C ASP A 170 1.43 15.72 10.99
N LEU A 171 0.71 14.63 10.62
CA LEU A 171 -0.21 14.60 9.49
C LEU A 171 -1.69 14.55 9.90
N GLU A 172 -2.00 14.49 11.20
CA GLU A 172 -3.35 14.44 11.74
C GLU A 172 -4.23 13.33 11.11
N LEU A 173 -3.62 12.21 10.75
CA LEU A 173 -4.30 11.09 10.12
C LEU A 173 -4.97 10.20 11.17
N ASP A 174 -6.18 9.79 10.88
CA ASP A 174 -6.98 8.80 11.61
C ASP A 174 -7.11 7.47 10.83
N GLU A 175 -8.00 6.58 11.25
CA GLU A 175 -8.22 5.27 10.61
C GLU A 175 -6.92 4.48 10.41
N ILE A 176 -6.08 4.41 11.46
CA ILE A 176 -4.83 3.65 11.50
C ILE A 176 -5.04 2.36 12.28
N TYR A 177 -4.75 1.24 11.63
CA TYR A 177 -4.93 -0.10 12.17
C TYR A 177 -3.58 -0.81 12.26
N LEU A 178 -3.27 -1.38 13.42
CA LEU A 178 -2.06 -2.17 13.61
C LEU A 178 -2.34 -3.64 13.25
N ILE A 179 -1.44 -4.24 12.46
CA ILE A 179 -1.50 -5.66 12.10
C ILE A 179 -0.27 -6.37 12.64
N PRO A 180 -0.38 -7.06 13.80
CA PRO A 180 0.63 -8.00 14.26
C PRO A 180 0.77 -9.14 13.26
N ASN A 181 1.95 -9.32 12.68
CA ASN A 181 2.25 -10.35 11.71
C ASN A 181 3.39 -11.25 12.18
N MET A 182 3.48 -12.47 11.63
CA MET A 182 4.49 -13.47 11.99
C MET A 182 4.49 -13.77 13.51
N VAL A 183 3.32 -13.77 14.13
CA VAL A 183 3.15 -14.09 15.55
C VAL A 183 2.87 -15.58 15.73
N GLU A 184 3.35 -16.15 16.85
CA GLU A 184 3.22 -17.58 17.15
C GLU A 184 1.78 -18.02 17.42
N SER A 185 0.94 -17.07 17.90
CA SER A 185 -0.46 -17.33 18.22
C SER A 185 -1.29 -16.06 18.17
N GLN A 186 -2.60 -16.22 18.10
CA GLN A 186 -3.55 -15.10 18.21
C GLN A 186 -3.40 -14.36 19.55
N ALA A 187 -3.13 -15.08 20.65
CA ALA A 187 -2.89 -14.47 21.95
C ALA A 187 -1.62 -13.60 21.96
N ALA A 188 -0.53 -14.07 21.35
CA ALA A 188 0.70 -13.28 21.20
C ALA A 188 0.47 -12.02 20.34
N GLY A 189 -0.29 -12.13 19.27
CA GLY A 189 -0.68 -10.99 18.45
C GLY A 189 -1.50 -9.96 19.22
N ALA A 190 -2.49 -10.40 20.01
CA ALA A 190 -3.27 -9.51 20.86
C ALA A 190 -2.42 -8.84 21.95
N GLN A 191 -1.43 -9.51 22.48
CA GLN A 191 -0.49 -8.95 23.47
C GLN A 191 0.41 -7.88 22.82
N LEU A 192 0.94 -8.15 21.62
CA LEU A 192 1.73 -7.19 20.85
C LEU A 192 0.92 -5.92 20.55
N TYR A 193 -0.31 -6.09 20.08
CA TYR A 193 -1.24 -4.98 19.82
C TYR A 193 -1.46 -4.09 21.04
N ARG A 194 -1.71 -4.68 22.22
CA ARG A 194 -1.92 -3.91 23.46
C ARG A 194 -0.68 -3.14 23.90
N ARG A 195 0.52 -3.71 23.72
CA ARG A 195 1.79 -3.02 24.02
C ARG A 195 1.99 -1.78 23.17
N GLU A 196 1.58 -1.85 21.90
CA GLU A 196 1.72 -0.75 20.96
C GLU A 196 0.72 0.37 21.22
N ILE A 197 -0.56 0.04 21.42
CA ILE A 197 -1.60 1.04 21.76
C ILE A 197 -1.25 1.77 23.06
N GLY A 198 -0.78 1.05 24.09
CA GLY A 198 -0.37 1.65 25.36
C GLY A 198 0.78 2.68 25.20
N ARG A 199 1.61 2.56 24.15
CA ARG A 199 2.68 3.52 23.85
C ARG A 199 2.23 4.68 22.96
N ALA A 200 1.19 4.49 22.15
CA ALA A 200 0.68 5.53 21.25
C ALA A 200 -0.16 6.59 21.96
N HIS A 201 -0.58 6.32 23.19
CA HIS A 201 -1.39 7.23 24.02
C HIS A 201 -0.59 8.01 25.10
N VAL A 202 0.75 7.99 25.07
CA VAL A 202 1.61 8.74 26.02
C VAL A 202 2.19 9.98 25.39
#